data_fdfff9b031622409a3257444f8508207
#
_entry.id   fdfff9b031622409a3257444f8508207
#
_cell.length_a   1.000
_cell.length_b   1.000
_cell.length_c   1.000
_cell.angle_alpha   90.00
_cell.angle_beta   90.00
_cell.angle_gamma   90.00
#
_symmetry.space_group_name_H-M   'P 1'
#
loop_
_entity.id
_entity.type
_entity.pdbx_description
1 polymer ?
#
loop_
_entity_poly.entity_id
_entity_poly.type
_entity_poly.pdbx_seq_one_letter_code
_entity_poly.pdbx_strand_id
1 'polypeptide(L)'
;MNAAAKYKNIYDTLVRELEEGVFPVGSCLPTENELAERFGVSRQTVLKALDLLKNEGFLTGVRGRGTFVIHSGGAPARQEAGRQLAFICSYTRDSFDHEVFLGFEAEAARNNYAVVVGNSAGDALREAEHLKRLHGQGTAGVALLPVPSANHDLIFELHQEGWPIICLDHHYGIEGIPYIGSDDRKAAYEATLRLIAEGRRRIGFLTDTFDALETSFSVRKRYAGYREALRESGIEFRMELVQELGVVLASCSPADVGLDIYGYQAAHKLLMTPEPPDAILLMWDELAPGALNAILNSRLSVPEDIELVGFDDDNFCTLLNPPLTTIRRPARRMGELAAQQLIGLIDGRAAAPETILQDQLIRRGSTGPRF
;
A
#
# COMPACT_ATOMS: atom_id res chain seq x y z
N MET A 1 16.29 -48.54 10.80
CA MET A 1 15.85 -47.31 10.06
C MET A 1 14.93 -46.50 10.97
N ASN A 2 15.24 -45.22 11.17
CA ASN A 2 14.52 -44.31 12.07
C ASN A 2 13.09 -44.09 11.59
N ALA A 3 12.11 -43.94 12.48
CA ALA A 3 10.68 -43.75 12.14
C ALA A 3 10.45 -42.55 11.16
N ALA A 4 11.30 -41.53 11.25
CA ALA A 4 11.29 -40.39 10.35
C ALA A 4 11.62 -40.75 8.88
N ALA A 5 12.50 -41.72 8.63
CA ALA A 5 12.85 -42.18 7.29
C ALA A 5 11.74 -43.03 6.65
N LYS A 6 10.92 -43.73 7.47
CA LYS A 6 9.90 -44.64 7.00
C LYS A 6 8.65 -43.93 6.43
N TYR A 7 8.15 -42.88 7.10
CA TYR A 7 6.98 -42.14 6.57
C TYR A 7 7.33 -41.32 5.31
N LYS A 8 8.57 -40.81 5.24
CA LYS A 8 9.05 -40.06 4.06
C LYS A 8 9.14 -40.97 2.83
N ASN A 9 9.61 -42.19 2.98
CA ASN A 9 9.64 -43.15 1.87
C ASN A 9 8.24 -43.53 1.37
N ILE A 10 7.24 -43.65 2.27
CA ILE A 10 5.84 -43.88 1.89
C ILE A 10 5.31 -42.67 1.14
N TYR A 11 5.55 -41.48 1.65
CA TYR A 11 5.17 -40.21 1.02
C TYR A 11 5.74 -40.12 -0.41
N ASP A 12 7.06 -40.25 -0.58
CA ASP A 12 7.73 -40.16 -1.87
C ASP A 12 7.23 -41.23 -2.87
N THR A 13 6.89 -42.43 -2.39
CA THR A 13 6.35 -43.50 -3.22
C THR A 13 4.93 -43.18 -3.66
N LEU A 14 4.06 -42.72 -2.76
CA LEU A 14 2.67 -42.36 -3.09
C LEU A 14 2.62 -41.15 -4.02
N VAL A 15 3.46 -40.14 -3.83
CA VAL A 15 3.57 -39.00 -4.76
C VAL A 15 3.85 -39.49 -6.17
N ARG A 16 4.88 -40.32 -6.35
CA ARG A 16 5.25 -40.86 -7.65
C ARG A 16 4.11 -41.67 -8.29
N GLU A 17 3.39 -42.51 -7.51
CA GLU A 17 2.27 -43.29 -7.99
C GLU A 17 1.08 -42.42 -8.39
N LEU A 18 0.85 -41.29 -7.70
CA LEU A 18 -0.12 -40.27 -8.09
C LEU A 18 0.29 -39.60 -9.41
N GLU A 19 1.56 -39.25 -9.57
CA GLU A 19 2.10 -38.64 -10.79
C GLU A 19 2.05 -39.61 -12.00
N GLU A 20 2.34 -40.88 -11.77
CA GLU A 20 2.24 -41.94 -12.79
C GLU A 20 0.80 -42.33 -13.12
N GLY A 21 -0.20 -41.76 -12.41
CA GLY A 21 -1.63 -42.04 -12.65
C GLY A 21 -2.10 -43.41 -12.16
N VAL A 22 -1.33 -44.06 -11.28
CA VAL A 22 -1.74 -45.35 -10.64
C VAL A 22 -3.03 -45.16 -9.86
N PHE A 23 -3.22 -43.98 -9.28
CA PHE A 23 -4.47 -43.58 -8.62
C PHE A 23 -5.03 -42.34 -9.33
N PRO A 24 -6.03 -42.52 -10.24
CA PRO A 24 -6.63 -41.37 -10.94
C PRO A 24 -7.36 -40.41 -9.99
N VAL A 25 -7.49 -39.15 -10.41
CA VAL A 25 -8.28 -38.14 -9.68
C VAL A 25 -9.71 -38.62 -9.51
N GLY A 26 -10.25 -38.51 -8.29
CA GLY A 26 -11.57 -39.04 -7.91
C GLY A 26 -11.56 -40.48 -7.45
N SER A 27 -10.46 -41.24 -7.59
CA SER A 27 -10.35 -42.60 -7.05
C SER A 27 -10.12 -42.60 -5.54
N CYS A 28 -10.51 -43.72 -4.89
CA CYS A 28 -10.24 -43.94 -3.48
C CYS A 28 -8.89 -44.63 -3.33
N LEU A 29 -8.05 -44.16 -2.46
CA LEU A 29 -6.83 -44.85 -2.06
C LEU A 29 -7.12 -46.09 -1.25
N PRO A 30 -6.21 -47.10 -1.24
CA PRO A 30 -6.32 -48.21 -0.31
C PRO A 30 -6.40 -47.70 1.14
N THR A 31 -7.05 -48.49 1.98
CA THR A 31 -7.22 -48.14 3.40
C THR A 31 -5.88 -48.02 4.12
N GLU A 32 -5.86 -47.31 5.23
CA GLU A 32 -4.68 -47.15 6.06
C GLU A 32 -4.06 -48.49 6.49
N ASN A 33 -4.91 -49.52 6.69
CA ASN A 33 -4.43 -50.84 7.05
C ASN A 33 -3.78 -51.55 5.85
N GLU A 34 -4.38 -51.48 4.67
CA GLU A 34 -3.83 -52.06 3.43
C GLU A 34 -2.49 -51.37 3.06
N LEU A 35 -2.41 -50.08 3.23
CA LEU A 35 -1.15 -49.36 3.03
C LEU A 35 -0.11 -49.74 4.08
N ALA A 36 -0.51 -49.93 5.33
CA ALA A 36 0.39 -50.39 6.38
C ALA A 36 0.98 -51.77 6.10
N GLU A 37 0.15 -52.67 5.61
CA GLU A 37 0.56 -54.04 5.16
C GLU A 37 1.50 -53.93 3.96
N ARG A 38 1.13 -53.16 2.94
CA ARG A 38 1.89 -52.99 1.70
C ARG A 38 3.32 -52.45 1.97
N PHE A 39 3.43 -51.48 2.86
CA PHE A 39 4.75 -50.84 3.20
C PHE A 39 5.46 -51.51 4.36
N GLY A 40 4.89 -52.50 5.03
CA GLY A 40 5.47 -53.18 6.16
C GLY A 40 5.75 -52.24 7.37
N VAL A 41 4.81 -51.32 7.66
CA VAL A 41 4.92 -50.33 8.70
C VAL A 41 3.71 -50.28 9.61
N SER A 42 3.78 -49.51 10.71
CA SER A 42 2.61 -49.26 11.53
C SER A 42 1.59 -48.35 10.86
N ARG A 43 0.30 -48.51 11.15
CA ARG A 43 -0.77 -47.64 10.71
C ARG A 43 -0.50 -46.16 11.01
N GLN A 44 0.10 -45.87 12.17
CA GLN A 44 0.48 -44.49 12.55
C GLN A 44 1.54 -43.88 11.61
N THR A 45 2.42 -44.69 11.04
CA THR A 45 3.43 -44.25 10.08
C THR A 45 2.78 -43.88 8.74
N VAL A 46 1.77 -44.67 8.32
CA VAL A 46 0.96 -44.38 7.12
C VAL A 46 0.13 -43.11 7.31
N LEU A 47 -0.54 -42.96 8.46
CA LEU A 47 -1.32 -41.76 8.76
C LEU A 47 -0.48 -40.50 8.63
N LYS A 48 0.74 -40.47 9.13
CA LYS A 48 1.64 -39.32 8.99
C LYS A 48 1.95 -38.99 7.53
N ALA A 49 2.16 -40.00 6.69
CA ALA A 49 2.39 -39.79 5.26
C ALA A 49 1.12 -39.28 4.54
N LEU A 50 -0.06 -39.85 4.86
CA LEU A 50 -1.33 -39.44 4.31
C LEU A 50 -1.73 -38.02 4.76
N ASP A 51 -1.42 -37.64 5.98
CA ASP A 51 -1.68 -36.28 6.48
C ASP A 51 -0.81 -35.24 5.77
N LEU A 52 0.44 -35.56 5.44
CA LEU A 52 1.27 -34.72 4.59
C LEU A 52 0.65 -34.56 3.19
N LEU A 53 0.24 -35.67 2.56
CA LEU A 53 -0.40 -35.62 1.24
C LEU A 53 -1.75 -34.88 1.26
N LYS A 54 -2.50 -34.93 2.36
CA LYS A 54 -3.72 -34.10 2.54
C LYS A 54 -3.39 -32.63 2.71
N ASN A 55 -2.38 -32.29 3.53
CA ASN A 55 -1.93 -30.92 3.73
C ASN A 55 -1.37 -30.29 2.46
N GLU A 56 -0.78 -31.10 1.60
CA GLU A 56 -0.27 -30.68 0.28
C GLU A 56 -1.32 -30.73 -0.83
N GLY A 57 -2.57 -31.10 -0.52
CA GLY A 57 -3.69 -31.04 -1.47
C GLY A 57 -3.74 -32.16 -2.51
N PHE A 58 -3.01 -33.26 -2.33
CA PHE A 58 -3.15 -34.43 -3.18
C PHE A 58 -4.40 -35.26 -2.84
N LEU A 59 -4.76 -35.27 -1.57
CA LEU A 59 -5.78 -36.15 -1.01
C LEU A 59 -6.82 -35.38 -0.18
N THR A 60 -8.03 -35.92 -0.12
CA THR A 60 -9.08 -35.47 0.80
C THR A 60 -9.70 -36.68 1.52
N GLY A 61 -10.00 -36.52 2.81
CA GLY A 61 -10.67 -37.51 3.61
C GLY A 61 -12.18 -37.29 3.62
N VAL A 62 -12.98 -38.30 3.23
CA VAL A 62 -14.43 -38.23 3.35
C VAL A 62 -14.87 -39.21 4.46
N ARG A 63 -15.48 -38.64 5.50
CA ARG A 63 -15.90 -39.45 6.69
C ARG A 63 -16.77 -40.65 6.30
N GLY A 64 -16.33 -41.84 6.68
CA GLY A 64 -17.05 -43.10 6.37
C GLY A 64 -16.91 -43.58 4.94
N ARG A 65 -16.19 -42.90 4.05
CA ARG A 65 -16.03 -43.27 2.64
C ARG A 65 -14.60 -43.53 2.20
N GLY A 66 -13.61 -43.05 2.97
CA GLY A 66 -12.18 -43.24 2.69
C GLY A 66 -11.41 -41.97 2.33
N THR A 67 -10.21 -42.16 1.82
CA THR A 67 -9.31 -41.08 1.36
C THR A 67 -9.29 -41.06 -0.17
N PHE A 68 -9.61 -39.92 -0.75
CA PHE A 68 -9.78 -39.77 -2.20
C PHE A 68 -8.67 -38.91 -2.79
N VAL A 69 -8.26 -39.23 -4.01
CA VAL A 69 -7.32 -38.42 -4.79
C VAL A 69 -8.05 -37.22 -5.37
N ILE A 70 -7.56 -36.04 -5.06
CA ILE A 70 -8.09 -34.79 -5.63
C ILE A 70 -7.11 -34.14 -6.62
N HIS A 71 -5.85 -34.63 -6.64
CA HIS A 71 -4.83 -34.23 -7.59
C HIS A 71 -3.86 -35.36 -7.90
N SER A 72 -3.54 -35.61 -9.19
CA SER A 72 -2.73 -36.77 -9.64
C SER A 72 -1.58 -36.42 -10.58
N GLY A 73 -1.30 -35.18 -10.81
CA GLY A 73 -0.18 -34.81 -11.69
C GLY A 73 0.75 -33.83 -10.97
N GLY A 74 2.07 -34.06 -11.05
CA GLY A 74 3.15 -33.36 -10.33
C GLY A 74 2.64 -32.53 -9.16
N ALA A 75 3.26 -32.53 -8.03
CA ALA A 75 2.67 -31.96 -6.80
C ALA A 75 1.66 -30.88 -7.11
N PRO A 76 0.38 -30.93 -6.65
CA PRO A 76 -0.61 -29.90 -6.96
C PRO A 76 0.17 -28.63 -6.82
N ALA A 77 0.32 -27.87 -7.92
CA ALA A 77 1.36 -26.86 -7.97
C ALA A 77 1.37 -26.29 -6.60
N ARG A 78 2.37 -26.65 -5.78
CA ARG A 78 2.57 -26.02 -4.51
C ARG A 78 2.29 -24.62 -4.92
N GLN A 79 1.11 -24.14 -4.63
CA GLN A 79 0.81 -22.74 -4.89
C GLN A 79 2.01 -22.13 -4.27
N GLU A 80 3.00 -21.85 -5.12
CA GLU A 80 4.41 -21.82 -4.74
C GLU A 80 4.45 -20.99 -3.49
N ALA A 81 4.41 -21.68 -2.34
CA ALA A 81 4.58 -21.05 -1.05
C ALA A 81 6.00 -20.49 -1.15
N GLY A 82 6.09 -19.21 -1.57
CA GLY A 82 7.32 -18.59 -2.02
C GLY A 82 7.22 -17.85 -3.36
N ARG A 83 6.12 -17.99 -4.15
CA ARG A 83 5.88 -17.12 -5.32
C ARG A 83 4.67 -16.19 -5.14
N GLN A 84 4.32 -15.88 -3.92
CA GLN A 84 3.36 -14.84 -3.59
C GLN A 84 4.06 -13.71 -2.86
N LEU A 85 3.87 -12.49 -3.33
CA LEU A 85 4.24 -11.27 -2.62
C LEU A 85 3.02 -10.70 -1.93
N ALA A 86 3.20 -10.18 -0.73
CA ALA A 86 2.18 -9.41 -0.05
C ALA A 86 2.28 -7.92 -0.43
N PHE A 87 1.14 -7.27 -0.62
CA PHE A 87 1.04 -5.82 -0.72
C PHE A 87 0.02 -5.35 0.30
N ILE A 88 0.44 -4.53 1.27
CA ILE A 88 -0.46 -3.97 2.28
C ILE A 88 -0.55 -2.46 2.04
N CYS A 89 -1.77 -1.97 1.81
CA CYS A 89 -2.07 -0.56 1.59
C CYS A 89 -2.92 0.02 2.71
N SER A 90 -2.86 1.34 2.86
CA SER A 90 -3.65 2.08 3.85
C SER A 90 -5.08 2.29 3.38
N TYR A 91 -5.27 2.62 2.09
CA TYR A 91 -6.57 2.91 1.49
C TYR A 91 -6.67 2.40 0.07
N THR A 92 -7.61 1.50 -0.22
CA THR A 92 -7.84 0.98 -1.58
C THR A 92 -8.58 1.97 -2.50
N ARG A 93 -9.12 3.06 -1.97
CA ARG A 93 -9.82 4.11 -2.73
C ARG A 93 -8.90 5.27 -3.09
N ASP A 94 -7.77 5.38 -2.44
CA ASP A 94 -6.75 6.38 -2.75
C ASP A 94 -6.15 6.07 -4.13
N SER A 95 -6.16 7.03 -5.02
CA SER A 95 -5.66 6.86 -6.36
C SER A 95 -4.13 6.67 -6.36
N PHE A 96 -3.42 7.27 -5.41
CA PHE A 96 -1.98 7.06 -5.22
C PHE A 96 -1.67 5.61 -4.83
N ASP A 97 -2.30 5.08 -3.76
CA ASP A 97 -2.13 3.68 -3.32
C ASP A 97 -2.46 2.70 -4.46
N HIS A 98 -3.50 3.01 -5.24
CA HIS A 98 -3.91 2.21 -6.37
C HIS A 98 -2.86 2.18 -7.48
N GLU A 99 -2.29 3.31 -7.88
CA GLU A 99 -1.24 3.37 -8.91
C GLU A 99 0.06 2.71 -8.42
N VAL A 100 0.41 2.83 -7.14
CA VAL A 100 1.53 2.09 -6.53
C VAL A 100 1.28 0.59 -6.65
N PHE A 101 0.08 0.12 -6.29
CA PHE A 101 -0.31 -1.28 -6.42
C PHE A 101 -0.20 -1.77 -7.86
N LEU A 102 -0.73 -1.02 -8.85
CA LEU A 102 -0.65 -1.41 -10.26
C LEU A 102 0.80 -1.55 -10.75
N GLY A 103 1.68 -0.66 -10.32
CA GLY A 103 3.12 -0.77 -10.63
C GLY A 103 3.76 -2.00 -10.00
N PHE A 104 3.44 -2.27 -8.73
CA PHE A 104 3.94 -3.41 -7.98
C PHE A 104 3.46 -4.75 -8.59
N GLU A 105 2.16 -4.86 -8.87
CA GLU A 105 1.57 -6.06 -9.46
C GLU A 105 2.14 -6.36 -10.84
N ALA A 106 2.23 -5.34 -11.72
CA ALA A 106 2.78 -5.52 -13.06
C ALA A 106 4.22 -6.04 -13.06
N GLU A 107 5.05 -5.55 -12.14
CA GLU A 107 6.44 -6.01 -12.02
C GLU A 107 6.54 -7.38 -11.35
N ALA A 108 5.72 -7.66 -10.32
CA ALA A 108 5.62 -8.97 -9.71
C ALA A 108 5.21 -10.04 -10.73
N ALA A 109 4.20 -9.75 -11.57
CA ALA A 109 3.73 -10.65 -12.63
C ALA A 109 4.82 -10.96 -13.67
N ARG A 110 5.63 -9.95 -14.09
CA ARG A 110 6.77 -10.15 -14.99
C ARG A 110 7.81 -11.13 -14.43
N ASN A 111 7.90 -11.22 -13.11
CA ASN A 111 8.81 -12.11 -12.40
C ASN A 111 8.13 -13.39 -11.89
N ASN A 112 6.93 -13.71 -12.40
CA ASN A 112 6.13 -14.89 -12.05
C ASN A 112 5.71 -14.95 -10.56
N TYR A 113 5.49 -13.81 -9.93
CA TYR A 113 4.89 -13.70 -8.60
C TYR A 113 3.41 -13.30 -8.69
N ALA A 114 2.56 -13.97 -7.92
CA ALA A 114 1.21 -13.50 -7.64
C ALA A 114 1.24 -12.50 -6.48
N VAL A 115 0.29 -11.57 -6.45
CA VAL A 115 0.20 -10.58 -5.37
C VAL A 115 -1.05 -10.83 -4.52
N VAL A 116 -0.85 -10.91 -3.21
CA VAL A 116 -1.94 -10.96 -2.22
C VAL A 116 -2.06 -9.61 -1.54
N VAL A 117 -3.24 -9.00 -1.61
CA VAL A 117 -3.48 -7.65 -1.09
C VAL A 117 -4.09 -7.70 0.31
N GLY A 118 -3.58 -6.86 1.20
CA GLY A 118 -4.17 -6.52 2.48
C GLY A 118 -4.53 -5.03 2.51
N ASN A 119 -5.77 -4.70 2.90
CA ASN A 119 -6.19 -3.32 3.11
C ASN A 119 -6.37 -3.05 4.60
N SER A 120 -5.49 -2.24 5.18
CA SER A 120 -5.57 -1.86 6.59
C SER A 120 -6.66 -0.82 6.87
N ALA A 121 -7.11 -0.10 5.83
CA ALA A 121 -8.05 1.02 5.94
C ALA A 121 -7.61 2.07 6.99
N GLY A 122 -6.28 2.29 7.12
CA GLY A 122 -5.70 3.19 8.12
C GLY A 122 -5.76 2.68 9.56
N ASP A 123 -6.20 1.44 9.77
CA ASP A 123 -6.34 0.81 11.10
C ASP A 123 -5.09 -0.02 11.43
N ALA A 124 -4.40 0.35 12.50
CA ALA A 124 -3.19 -0.33 12.98
C ALA A 124 -3.40 -1.80 13.37
N LEU A 125 -4.57 -2.14 13.91
CA LEU A 125 -4.87 -3.52 14.29
C LEU A 125 -5.06 -4.39 13.06
N ARG A 126 -5.78 -3.88 12.04
CA ARG A 126 -5.94 -4.58 10.76
C ARG A 126 -4.61 -4.74 10.03
N GLU A 127 -3.74 -3.72 10.06
CA GLU A 127 -2.39 -3.85 9.51
C GLU A 127 -1.62 -4.98 10.19
N ALA A 128 -1.62 -5.02 11.53
CA ALA A 128 -0.98 -6.08 12.29
C ALA A 128 -1.56 -7.48 11.98
N GLU A 129 -2.89 -7.59 11.84
CA GLU A 129 -3.55 -8.85 11.46
C GLU A 129 -3.12 -9.29 10.05
N HIS A 130 -3.06 -8.37 9.07
CA HIS A 130 -2.60 -8.68 7.72
C HIS A 130 -1.13 -9.12 7.72
N LEU A 131 -0.24 -8.40 8.43
CA LEU A 131 1.18 -8.76 8.54
C LEU A 131 1.35 -10.19 9.08
N LYS A 132 0.76 -10.49 10.23
CA LYS A 132 0.83 -11.82 10.85
C LYS A 132 0.24 -12.92 9.96
N ARG A 133 -0.92 -12.67 9.36
CA ARG A 133 -1.60 -13.64 8.50
C ARG A 133 -0.79 -13.93 7.24
N LEU A 134 -0.31 -12.90 6.53
CA LEU A 134 0.41 -13.09 5.27
C LEU A 134 1.78 -13.72 5.49
N HIS A 135 2.49 -13.34 6.56
CA HIS A 135 3.72 -14.02 6.98
C HIS A 135 3.46 -15.50 7.30
N GLY A 136 2.43 -15.80 8.11
CA GLY A 136 2.05 -17.17 8.47
C GLY A 136 1.57 -18.03 7.29
N GLN A 137 1.10 -17.41 6.21
CA GLN A 137 0.75 -18.08 4.94
C GLN A 137 1.97 -18.37 4.05
N GLY A 138 3.16 -17.90 4.44
CA GLY A 138 4.40 -18.16 3.71
C GLY A 138 4.57 -17.31 2.46
N THR A 139 4.01 -16.08 2.40
CA THR A 139 4.35 -15.13 1.33
C THR A 139 5.84 -14.82 1.36
N ALA A 140 6.46 -14.67 0.19
CA ALA A 140 7.91 -14.53 0.07
C ALA A 140 8.45 -13.20 0.64
N GLY A 141 7.60 -12.19 0.74
CA GLY A 141 7.93 -10.88 1.28
C GLY A 141 6.74 -9.93 1.17
N VAL A 142 6.87 -8.73 1.73
CA VAL A 142 5.81 -7.71 1.75
C VAL A 142 6.31 -6.33 1.34
N ALA A 143 5.53 -5.66 0.49
CA ALA A 143 5.57 -4.22 0.30
C ALA A 143 4.46 -3.59 1.14
N LEU A 144 4.80 -2.60 1.94
CA LEU A 144 3.93 -2.01 2.95
C LEU A 144 3.84 -0.50 2.76
N LEU A 145 2.62 0.02 2.56
CA LEU A 145 2.26 1.41 2.81
C LEU A 145 1.79 1.49 4.26
N PRO A 146 2.67 1.87 5.21
CA PRO A 146 2.40 1.66 6.62
C PRO A 146 1.41 2.65 7.20
N VAL A 147 0.62 2.21 8.17
CA VAL A 147 -0.16 3.11 9.04
C VAL A 147 0.82 3.91 9.90
N PRO A 148 0.79 5.24 9.87
CA PRO A 148 1.75 6.07 10.59
C PRO A 148 1.86 5.72 12.07
N SER A 149 3.10 5.65 12.58
CA SER A 149 3.43 5.44 14.00
C SER A 149 2.88 4.15 14.65
N ALA A 150 2.43 3.19 13.84
CA ALA A 150 1.87 1.94 14.34
C ALA A 150 2.78 0.73 14.00
N ASN A 151 2.63 -0.35 14.74
CA ASN A 151 3.22 -1.68 14.46
C ASN A 151 4.76 -1.75 14.31
N HIS A 152 5.51 -0.73 14.77
CA HIS A 152 6.97 -0.71 14.67
C HIS A 152 7.61 -2.00 15.21
N ASP A 153 7.23 -2.43 16.41
CA ASP A 153 7.83 -3.60 17.06
C ASP A 153 7.50 -4.89 16.30
N LEU A 154 6.25 -5.04 15.83
CA LEU A 154 5.85 -6.19 15.03
C LEU A 154 6.63 -6.27 13.71
N ILE A 155 6.78 -5.13 13.02
CA ILE A 155 7.53 -5.08 11.76
C ILE A 155 9.00 -5.41 11.99
N PHE A 156 9.57 -4.91 13.09
CA PHE A 156 10.93 -5.25 13.50
C PHE A 156 11.07 -6.76 13.79
N GLU A 157 10.15 -7.36 14.54
CA GLU A 157 10.14 -8.80 14.82
C GLU A 157 10.10 -9.63 13.55
N LEU A 158 9.15 -9.35 12.64
CA LEU A 158 9.01 -10.05 11.36
C LEU A 158 10.25 -9.91 10.47
N HIS A 159 10.88 -8.74 10.48
CA HIS A 159 12.16 -8.52 9.78
C HIS A 159 13.28 -9.38 10.38
N GLN A 160 13.38 -9.47 11.72
CA GLN A 160 14.37 -10.33 12.40
C GLN A 160 14.14 -11.83 12.16
N GLU A 161 12.90 -12.24 11.90
CA GLU A 161 12.58 -13.61 11.44
C GLU A 161 13.02 -13.88 10.00
N GLY A 162 13.56 -12.87 9.31
CA GLY A 162 14.07 -12.98 7.94
C GLY A 162 13.02 -12.80 6.86
N TRP A 163 11.82 -12.29 7.20
CA TRP A 163 10.82 -11.97 6.19
C TRP A 163 11.19 -10.68 5.47
N PRO A 164 11.38 -10.69 4.12
CA PRO A 164 11.71 -9.50 3.35
C PRO A 164 10.57 -8.47 3.41
N ILE A 165 10.89 -7.26 3.87
CA ILE A 165 9.95 -6.14 4.00
C ILE A 165 10.51 -4.94 3.26
N ILE A 166 9.66 -4.20 2.54
CA ILE A 166 9.98 -2.90 1.97
C ILE A 166 8.87 -1.90 2.33
N CYS A 167 9.24 -0.72 2.80
CA CYS A 167 8.31 0.36 3.12
C CYS A 167 8.15 1.33 1.94
N LEU A 168 6.93 1.80 1.73
CA LEU A 168 6.55 2.73 0.67
C LEU A 168 5.94 3.99 1.29
N ASP A 169 6.27 5.15 0.73
CA ASP A 169 5.76 6.47 1.11
C ASP A 169 6.09 6.90 2.55
N HIS A 170 5.96 6.00 3.50
CA HIS A 170 6.31 6.16 4.92
C HIS A 170 7.32 5.11 5.35
N HIS A 171 8.13 5.39 6.36
CA HIS A 171 9.06 4.41 6.91
C HIS A 171 9.14 4.53 8.44
N TYR A 172 9.56 3.44 9.07
CA TYR A 172 9.71 3.36 10.52
C TYR A 172 11.12 3.69 11.02
N GLY A 173 12.09 3.92 10.13
CA GLY A 173 13.49 4.09 10.49
C GLY A 173 14.16 2.83 11.02
N ILE A 174 13.62 1.65 10.71
CA ILE A 174 14.20 0.36 11.09
C ILE A 174 15.37 0.04 10.16
N GLU A 175 16.56 -0.16 10.74
CA GLU A 175 17.75 -0.54 9.99
C GLU A 175 17.53 -1.88 9.26
N GLY A 176 17.91 -1.95 8.00
CA GLY A 176 17.76 -3.14 7.16
C GLY A 176 16.42 -3.23 6.40
N ILE A 177 15.43 -2.39 6.71
CA ILE A 177 14.19 -2.30 5.93
C ILE A 177 14.30 -1.17 4.91
N PRO A 178 14.35 -1.47 3.59
CA PRO A 178 14.42 -0.45 2.55
C PRO A 178 13.16 0.40 2.51
N TYR A 179 13.34 1.65 2.06
CA TYR A 179 12.28 2.62 1.88
C TYR A 179 12.30 3.20 0.46
N ILE A 180 11.11 3.31 -0.16
CA ILE A 180 10.93 4.03 -1.41
C ILE A 180 9.85 5.09 -1.19
N GLY A 181 10.18 6.34 -1.50
CA GLY A 181 9.26 7.47 -1.36
C GLY A 181 9.57 8.59 -2.32
N SER A 182 8.92 9.74 -2.09
CA SER A 182 9.19 10.98 -2.81
C SER A 182 9.64 12.10 -1.85
N ASP A 183 10.16 13.19 -2.42
CA ASP A 183 10.59 14.35 -1.63
C ASP A 183 9.43 15.33 -1.45
N ASP A 184 8.43 14.93 -0.65
CA ASP A 184 7.26 15.74 -0.31
C ASP A 184 7.59 17.15 0.16
N ARG A 185 8.70 17.31 0.92
CA ARG A 185 9.13 18.63 1.41
C ARG A 185 9.56 19.52 0.25
N LYS A 186 10.43 19.04 -0.62
CA LYS A 186 10.89 19.75 -1.80
C LYS A 186 9.74 20.07 -2.73
N ALA A 187 8.84 19.14 -2.97
CA ALA A 187 7.69 19.31 -3.83
C ALA A 187 6.76 20.44 -3.34
N ALA A 188 6.40 20.42 -2.06
CA ALA A 188 5.57 21.47 -1.46
C ALA A 188 6.30 22.83 -1.41
N TYR A 189 7.61 22.82 -1.17
CA TYR A 189 8.46 24.01 -1.21
C TYR A 189 8.44 24.63 -2.61
N GLU A 190 8.71 23.86 -3.65
CA GLU A 190 8.75 24.34 -5.05
C GLU A 190 7.37 24.82 -5.52
N ALA A 191 6.29 24.12 -5.15
CA ALA A 191 4.92 24.55 -5.45
C ALA A 191 4.58 25.90 -4.78
N THR A 192 4.96 26.07 -3.52
CA THR A 192 4.74 27.32 -2.77
C THR A 192 5.56 28.47 -3.37
N LEU A 193 6.84 28.23 -3.68
CA LEU A 193 7.68 29.23 -4.34
C LEU A 193 7.09 29.66 -5.69
N ARG A 194 6.47 28.70 -6.41
CA ARG A 194 5.83 29.01 -7.68
C ARG A 194 4.64 29.96 -7.53
N LEU A 195 3.76 29.71 -6.56
CA LEU A 195 2.67 30.63 -6.22
C LEU A 195 3.19 32.04 -5.86
N ILE A 196 4.27 32.08 -5.07
CA ILE A 196 4.91 33.33 -4.70
C ILE A 196 5.49 34.07 -5.90
N ALA A 197 6.13 33.37 -6.83
CA ALA A 197 6.66 33.93 -8.07
C ALA A 197 5.56 34.47 -8.99
N GLU A 198 4.35 33.93 -8.93
CA GLU A 198 3.16 34.40 -9.63
C GLU A 198 2.46 35.57 -8.92
N GLY A 199 3.05 36.05 -7.82
CA GLY A 199 2.60 37.26 -7.12
C GLY A 199 1.71 36.98 -5.91
N ARG A 200 1.43 35.73 -5.58
CA ARG A 200 0.60 35.39 -4.42
C ARG A 200 1.37 35.64 -3.11
N ARG A 201 0.67 36.12 -2.11
CA ARG A 201 1.27 36.52 -0.82
C ARG A 201 0.53 35.96 0.39
N ARG A 202 -0.74 35.62 0.26
CA ARG A 202 -1.55 35.02 1.31
C ARG A 202 -1.88 33.58 0.89
N ILE A 203 -0.91 32.68 1.11
CA ILE A 203 -1.04 31.30 0.66
C ILE A 203 -1.64 30.46 1.79
N GLY A 204 -2.84 29.92 1.55
CA GLY A 204 -3.51 29.00 2.46
C GLY A 204 -2.95 27.56 2.30
N PHE A 205 -3.07 26.78 3.37
CA PHE A 205 -2.69 25.36 3.39
C PHE A 205 -3.85 24.55 3.98
N LEU A 206 -4.41 23.61 3.19
CA LEU A 206 -5.38 22.64 3.70
C LEU A 206 -4.65 21.35 4.10
N THR A 207 -4.80 20.98 5.37
CA THR A 207 -4.13 19.81 5.95
C THR A 207 -5.15 18.85 6.56
N ASP A 208 -4.75 17.61 6.83
CA ASP A 208 -5.56 16.62 7.53
C ASP A 208 -5.98 17.15 8.92
N THR A 209 -5.33 16.70 9.97
CA THR A 209 -5.49 17.23 11.33
C THR A 209 -4.19 17.91 11.76
N PHE A 210 -4.27 18.78 12.76
CA PHE A 210 -3.03 19.38 13.31
C PHE A 210 -2.13 18.32 13.95
N ASP A 211 -2.69 17.23 14.51
CA ASP A 211 -1.91 16.10 15.00
C ASP A 211 -1.16 15.40 13.87
N ALA A 212 -1.72 15.33 12.66
CA ALA A 212 -1.07 14.74 11.50
C ALA A 212 0.16 15.54 11.05
N LEU A 213 0.23 16.85 11.33
CA LEU A 213 1.44 17.67 11.07
C LEU A 213 2.66 17.16 11.88
N GLU A 214 2.44 16.45 12.98
CA GLU A 214 3.50 15.90 13.81
C GLU A 214 3.67 14.38 13.60
N THR A 215 2.59 13.67 13.37
CA THR A 215 2.55 12.20 13.34
C THR A 215 2.65 11.60 11.94
N SER A 216 2.05 12.23 10.94
CA SER A 216 2.10 11.76 9.54
C SER A 216 3.39 12.23 8.85
N PHE A 217 4.10 11.30 8.25
CA PHE A 217 5.39 11.55 7.63
C PHE A 217 5.29 12.48 6.40
N SER A 218 4.38 12.21 5.47
CA SER A 218 4.18 13.02 4.26
C SER A 218 3.57 14.38 4.58
N VAL A 219 2.53 14.42 5.43
CA VAL A 219 1.87 15.67 5.85
C VAL A 219 2.85 16.63 6.48
N ARG A 220 3.66 16.16 7.43
CA ARG A 220 4.70 16.95 8.09
C ARG A 220 5.73 17.50 7.11
N LYS A 221 6.17 16.69 6.13
CA LYS A 221 7.13 17.12 5.11
C LYS A 221 6.55 18.18 4.19
N ARG A 222 5.31 17.98 3.69
CA ARG A 222 4.60 18.96 2.86
C ARG A 222 4.44 20.30 3.60
N TYR A 223 3.99 20.23 4.85
CA TYR A 223 3.86 21.45 5.69
C TYR A 223 5.19 22.15 5.95
N ALA A 224 6.26 21.40 6.21
CA ALA A 224 7.60 21.96 6.39
C ALA A 224 8.08 22.67 5.12
N GLY A 225 7.88 22.10 3.94
CA GLY A 225 8.22 22.71 2.65
C GLY A 225 7.44 24.01 2.38
N TYR A 226 6.14 24.00 2.64
CA TYR A 226 5.31 25.21 2.57
C TYR A 226 5.83 26.32 3.46
N ARG A 227 6.08 26.05 4.75
CA ARG A 227 6.61 27.04 5.71
C ARG A 227 7.98 27.55 5.34
N GLU A 228 8.85 26.70 4.85
CA GLU A 228 10.19 27.05 4.42
C GLU A 228 10.16 28.05 3.24
N ALA A 229 9.32 27.77 2.25
CA ALA A 229 9.16 28.67 1.09
C ALA A 229 8.65 30.06 1.49
N LEU A 230 7.69 30.17 2.39
CA LEU A 230 7.23 31.45 2.94
C LEU A 230 8.34 32.19 3.64
N ARG A 231 9.07 31.51 4.54
CA ARG A 231 10.16 32.08 5.32
C ARG A 231 11.29 32.66 4.42
N GLU A 232 11.70 31.86 3.43
CA GLU A 232 12.79 32.27 2.52
C GLU A 232 12.39 33.40 1.58
N SER A 233 11.08 33.50 1.29
CA SER A 233 10.54 34.60 0.49
C SER A 233 10.17 35.83 1.30
N GLY A 234 10.46 35.88 2.61
CA GLY A 234 10.14 37.01 3.50
C GLY A 234 8.63 37.20 3.70
N ILE A 235 7.81 36.15 3.49
CA ILE A 235 6.38 36.19 3.74
C ILE A 235 6.10 35.68 5.15
N GLU A 236 5.35 36.48 5.92
CA GLU A 236 4.96 36.09 7.26
C GLU A 236 4.05 34.87 7.25
N PHE A 237 4.43 33.87 8.05
CA PHE A 237 3.57 32.70 8.27
C PHE A 237 2.39 33.07 9.17
N ARG A 238 1.18 32.73 8.73
CA ARG A 238 -0.07 33.01 9.43
C ARG A 238 -0.81 31.71 9.70
N MET A 239 -1.00 31.40 10.97
CA MET A 239 -1.69 30.15 11.38
C MET A 239 -3.16 30.13 10.94
N GLU A 240 -3.82 31.27 10.85
CA GLU A 240 -5.20 31.40 10.35
C GLU A 240 -5.37 30.98 8.88
N LEU A 241 -4.29 30.95 8.11
CA LEU A 241 -4.28 30.44 6.73
C LEU A 241 -4.01 28.93 6.64
N VAL A 242 -3.82 28.25 7.78
CA VAL A 242 -3.73 26.79 7.83
C VAL A 242 -5.04 26.27 8.38
N GLN A 243 -5.75 25.46 7.59
CA GLN A 243 -7.01 24.87 8.00
C GLN A 243 -6.93 23.35 7.97
N GLU A 244 -7.29 22.73 9.10
CA GLU A 244 -7.48 21.29 9.16
C GLU A 244 -8.84 20.90 8.59
N LEU A 245 -8.90 19.69 8.05
CA LEU A 245 -10.12 19.04 7.64
C LEU A 245 -10.90 18.73 8.95
N GLY A 246 -11.87 19.56 9.30
CA GLY A 246 -12.58 19.43 10.55
C GLY A 246 -13.10 18.01 10.77
N VAL A 247 -13.14 17.57 12.03
CA VAL A 247 -13.77 16.30 12.43
C VAL A 247 -15.26 16.38 12.10
N VAL A 248 -15.63 16.04 10.87
CA VAL A 248 -17.02 15.81 10.52
C VAL A 248 -17.40 14.46 11.04
N LEU A 249 -17.95 14.47 12.26
CA LEU A 249 -18.56 13.35 12.95
C LEU A 249 -17.58 12.21 13.31
N ALA A 250 -17.24 12.15 14.57
CA ALA A 250 -16.61 11.00 15.24
C ALA A 250 -17.34 9.64 15.03
N SER A 251 -18.38 9.61 14.22
CA SER A 251 -19.21 8.45 13.89
C SER A 251 -19.18 8.01 12.43
N CYS A 252 -18.58 8.80 11.52
CA CYS A 252 -18.42 8.41 10.12
C CYS A 252 -16.94 8.21 9.81
N SER A 253 -16.58 7.05 9.29
CA SER A 253 -15.24 6.85 8.73
C SER A 253 -15.02 7.88 7.61
N PRO A 254 -13.81 8.47 7.46
CA PRO A 254 -13.46 9.27 6.28
C PRO A 254 -13.75 8.54 4.95
N ALA A 255 -13.80 7.20 5.00
CA ALA A 255 -14.21 6.37 3.86
C ALA A 255 -15.71 6.48 3.51
N ASP A 256 -16.56 6.97 4.42
CA ASP A 256 -18.02 7.06 4.23
C ASP A 256 -18.46 8.46 3.80
N VAL A 257 -17.63 9.48 4.03
CA VAL A 257 -17.86 10.89 3.64
C VAL A 257 -16.81 11.27 2.59
N GLY A 258 -17.25 11.75 1.44
CA GLY A 258 -16.34 12.17 0.38
C GLY A 258 -15.40 13.30 0.85
N LEU A 259 -14.12 13.23 0.50
CA LEU A 259 -13.12 14.23 0.85
C LEU A 259 -13.43 15.63 0.25
N ASP A 260 -14.26 15.69 -0.78
CA ASP A 260 -14.81 16.93 -1.33
C ASP A 260 -15.59 17.74 -0.30
N ILE A 261 -16.36 17.12 0.58
CA ILE A 261 -17.10 17.81 1.66
C ILE A 261 -16.10 18.45 2.63
N TYR A 262 -15.05 17.77 3.00
CA TYR A 262 -13.99 18.32 3.86
C TYR A 262 -13.25 19.47 3.19
N GLY A 263 -12.90 19.29 1.90
CA GLY A 263 -12.29 20.33 1.07
C GLY A 263 -13.14 21.59 1.01
N TYR A 264 -14.48 21.44 0.86
CA TYR A 264 -15.40 22.56 0.87
C TYR A 264 -15.39 23.28 2.22
N GLN A 265 -15.53 22.56 3.33
CA GLN A 265 -15.61 23.17 4.66
C GLN A 265 -14.32 23.89 5.05
N ALA A 266 -13.17 23.26 4.80
CA ALA A 266 -11.88 23.84 5.13
C ALA A 266 -11.59 25.09 4.25
N ALA A 267 -11.83 25.03 2.94
CA ALA A 267 -11.71 26.18 2.06
C ALA A 267 -12.68 27.30 2.44
N HIS A 268 -13.94 26.98 2.75
CA HIS A 268 -14.92 28.00 3.19
C HIS A 268 -14.46 28.70 4.47
N LYS A 269 -13.90 28.00 5.45
CA LYS A 269 -13.33 28.62 6.65
C LYS A 269 -12.19 29.58 6.32
N LEU A 270 -11.28 29.20 5.41
CA LEU A 270 -10.20 30.08 4.93
C LEU A 270 -10.74 31.37 4.29
N LEU A 271 -11.78 31.24 3.47
CA LEU A 271 -12.42 32.39 2.79
C LEU A 271 -13.14 33.34 3.76
N MET A 272 -13.51 32.86 4.94
CA MET A 272 -14.16 33.70 5.99
C MET A 272 -13.16 34.38 6.92
N THR A 273 -11.86 34.19 6.74
CA THR A 273 -10.83 34.94 7.51
C THR A 273 -10.86 36.43 7.14
N PRO A 274 -10.44 37.33 8.01
CA PRO A 274 -10.41 38.78 7.71
C PRO A 274 -9.57 39.15 6.47
N GLU A 275 -8.51 38.40 6.23
CA GLU A 275 -7.65 38.52 5.04
C GLU A 275 -7.59 37.15 4.36
N PRO A 276 -8.53 36.82 3.45
CA PRO A 276 -8.59 35.49 2.82
C PRO A 276 -7.36 35.22 1.94
N PRO A 277 -7.05 33.95 1.69
CA PRO A 277 -5.91 33.57 0.85
C PRO A 277 -6.11 34.02 -0.60
N ASP A 278 -5.00 34.28 -1.30
CA ASP A 278 -4.95 34.50 -2.75
C ASP A 278 -4.41 33.24 -3.51
N ALA A 279 -4.01 32.24 -2.78
CA ALA A 279 -3.73 30.87 -3.28
C ALA A 279 -3.94 29.85 -2.17
N ILE A 280 -4.24 28.61 -2.53
CA ILE A 280 -4.38 27.50 -1.57
C ILE A 280 -3.59 26.30 -2.09
N LEU A 281 -2.68 25.79 -1.24
CA LEU A 281 -2.03 24.51 -1.44
C LEU A 281 -2.84 23.44 -0.70
N LEU A 282 -3.32 22.47 -1.46
CA LEU A 282 -4.09 21.32 -0.95
C LEU A 282 -3.12 20.20 -0.61
N MET A 283 -3.38 19.49 0.47
CA MET A 283 -2.57 18.34 0.83
C MET A 283 -2.80 17.14 -0.11
N TRP A 284 -4.03 16.99 -0.65
CA TRP A 284 -4.43 15.98 -1.63
C TRP A 284 -5.34 16.58 -2.70
N ASP A 285 -5.32 16.02 -3.88
CA ASP A 285 -6.18 16.43 -5.00
C ASP A 285 -7.67 16.22 -4.70
N GLU A 286 -8.01 15.20 -3.93
CA GLU A 286 -9.40 14.87 -3.54
C GLU A 286 -10.11 16.00 -2.77
N LEU A 287 -9.37 16.96 -2.22
CA LEU A 287 -9.93 18.16 -1.59
C LEU A 287 -10.34 19.21 -2.63
N ALA A 288 -9.78 19.14 -3.85
CA ALA A 288 -9.95 20.19 -4.83
C ALA A 288 -11.39 20.41 -5.31
N PRO A 289 -12.23 19.37 -5.56
CA PRO A 289 -13.61 19.60 -5.96
C PRO A 289 -14.39 20.42 -4.94
N GLY A 290 -14.21 20.11 -3.65
CA GLY A 290 -14.85 20.86 -2.57
C GLY A 290 -14.30 22.27 -2.40
N ALA A 291 -12.97 22.43 -2.42
CA ALA A 291 -12.33 23.73 -2.32
C ALA A 291 -12.76 24.65 -3.49
N LEU A 292 -12.78 24.13 -4.72
CA LEU A 292 -13.24 24.84 -5.88
C LEU A 292 -14.70 25.29 -5.75
N ASN A 293 -15.60 24.42 -5.29
CA ASN A 293 -17.00 24.76 -5.04
C ASN A 293 -17.14 25.85 -3.95
N ALA A 294 -16.34 25.81 -2.89
CA ALA A 294 -16.38 26.85 -1.86
C ALA A 294 -15.96 28.22 -2.40
N ILE A 295 -14.92 28.27 -3.25
CA ILE A 295 -14.44 29.49 -3.90
C ILE A 295 -15.53 30.06 -4.84
N LEU A 296 -16.09 29.22 -5.72
CA LEU A 296 -17.13 29.64 -6.65
C LEU A 296 -18.40 30.11 -5.95
N ASN A 297 -18.84 29.44 -4.89
CA ASN A 297 -19.98 29.84 -4.07
C ASN A 297 -19.75 31.20 -3.35
N SER A 298 -18.49 31.55 -3.10
CA SER A 298 -18.09 32.85 -2.55
C SER A 298 -17.99 33.94 -3.63
N ARG A 299 -18.38 33.64 -4.87
CA ARG A 299 -18.30 34.52 -6.05
C ARG A 299 -16.88 34.96 -6.42
N LEU A 300 -15.91 34.12 -6.08
CA LEU A 300 -14.53 34.26 -6.48
C LEU A 300 -14.22 33.32 -7.62
N SER A 301 -13.23 33.67 -8.43
CA SER A 301 -12.77 32.92 -9.60
C SER A 301 -11.43 32.23 -9.35
N VAL A 302 -11.22 31.15 -10.06
CA VAL A 302 -9.96 30.40 -10.10
C VAL A 302 -9.50 30.40 -11.56
N PRO A 303 -8.30 30.86 -11.87
CA PRO A 303 -7.19 31.24 -10.98
C PRO A 303 -7.12 32.74 -10.61
N GLU A 304 -8.01 33.60 -11.11
CA GLU A 304 -7.86 35.04 -11.06
C GLU A 304 -7.80 35.59 -9.64
N ASP A 305 -8.79 35.22 -8.79
CA ASP A 305 -8.85 35.66 -7.40
C ASP A 305 -8.04 34.73 -6.50
N ILE A 306 -8.16 33.41 -6.69
CA ILE A 306 -7.50 32.39 -5.88
C ILE A 306 -6.91 31.31 -6.79
N GLU A 307 -5.62 31.03 -6.62
CA GLU A 307 -4.99 29.88 -7.26
C GLU A 307 -5.10 28.63 -6.40
N LEU A 308 -5.27 27.46 -7.04
CA LEU A 308 -5.28 26.16 -6.39
C LEU A 308 -4.14 25.28 -6.90
N VAL A 309 -3.44 24.64 -5.98
CA VAL A 309 -2.44 23.60 -6.28
C VAL A 309 -2.75 22.38 -5.42
N GLY A 310 -2.85 21.23 -6.06
CA GLY A 310 -3.08 19.94 -5.42
C GLY A 310 -1.83 19.08 -5.29
N PHE A 311 -2.03 17.82 -4.88
CA PHE A 311 -1.01 16.80 -4.72
C PHE A 311 -1.55 15.44 -5.17
N ASP A 312 -0.74 14.63 -5.89
CA ASP A 312 -0.89 13.25 -6.36
C ASP A 312 -1.16 13.12 -7.87
N ASP A 313 -1.73 14.12 -8.54
CA ASP A 313 -2.13 14.15 -9.97
C ASP A 313 -3.17 13.09 -10.32
N ASP A 314 -4.23 13.10 -9.55
CA ASP A 314 -5.38 12.23 -9.76
C ASP A 314 -6.03 12.42 -11.14
N ASN A 315 -6.59 11.34 -11.68
CA ASN A 315 -7.17 11.33 -13.02
C ASN A 315 -8.27 12.38 -13.22
N PHE A 316 -9.02 12.70 -12.16
CA PHE A 316 -10.10 13.70 -12.22
C PHE A 316 -9.58 15.14 -12.28
N CYS A 317 -8.31 15.42 -11.97
CA CYS A 317 -7.74 16.78 -12.01
C CYS A 317 -7.92 17.46 -13.38
N THR A 318 -7.91 16.67 -14.45
CA THR A 318 -8.15 17.16 -15.82
C THR A 318 -9.61 17.44 -16.11
N LEU A 319 -10.53 16.90 -15.32
CA LEU A 319 -11.99 17.04 -15.50
C LEU A 319 -12.59 18.20 -14.71
N LEU A 320 -11.82 18.78 -13.79
CA LEU A 320 -12.25 19.96 -13.03
C LEU A 320 -12.30 21.19 -13.95
N ASN A 321 -13.07 22.18 -13.55
CA ASN A 321 -13.18 23.45 -14.29
C ASN A 321 -12.95 24.63 -13.33
N PRO A 322 -11.74 25.25 -13.40
CA PRO A 322 -10.60 24.94 -14.28
C PRO A 322 -9.89 23.64 -13.90
N PRO A 323 -9.16 22.99 -14.84
CA PRO A 323 -8.33 21.83 -14.53
C PRO A 323 -7.27 22.12 -13.49
N LEU A 324 -7.09 21.20 -12.54
CA LEU A 324 -6.23 21.40 -11.35
C LEU A 324 -4.75 21.28 -11.68
N THR A 325 -3.98 22.32 -11.35
CA THR A 325 -2.51 22.26 -11.21
C THR A 325 -2.18 21.43 -9.97
N THR A 326 -1.31 20.46 -10.11
CA THR A 326 -1.01 19.51 -9.02
C THR A 326 0.41 19.00 -9.10
N ILE A 327 0.90 18.41 -8.02
CA ILE A 327 2.19 17.74 -7.95
C ILE A 327 1.98 16.26 -8.27
N ARG A 328 2.54 15.81 -9.41
CA ARG A 328 2.54 14.40 -9.78
C ARG A 328 3.61 13.66 -9.02
N ARG A 329 3.22 12.70 -8.24
CA ARG A 329 4.09 11.73 -7.59
C ARG A 329 4.25 10.50 -8.51
N PRO A 330 5.45 9.93 -8.65
CA PRO A 330 5.68 8.79 -9.55
C PRO A 330 5.21 7.47 -8.93
N ALA A 331 3.92 7.39 -8.52
CA ALA A 331 3.33 6.29 -7.77
C ALA A 331 3.54 4.92 -8.43
N ARG A 332 3.23 4.82 -9.74
CA ARG A 332 3.42 3.57 -10.48
C ARG A 332 4.87 3.11 -10.51
N ARG A 333 5.81 4.05 -10.67
CA ARG A 333 7.24 3.76 -10.65
C ARG A 333 7.71 3.34 -9.25
N MET A 334 7.12 3.90 -8.21
CA MET A 334 7.36 3.49 -6.81
C MET A 334 7.01 2.01 -6.62
N GLY A 335 5.83 1.60 -7.08
CA GLY A 335 5.39 0.21 -7.03
C GLY A 335 6.29 -0.74 -7.82
N GLU A 336 6.66 -0.38 -9.06
CA GLU A 336 7.60 -1.18 -9.87
C GLU A 336 8.93 -1.41 -9.15
N LEU A 337 9.52 -0.34 -8.61
CA LEU A 337 10.78 -0.43 -7.86
C LEU A 337 10.64 -1.23 -6.58
N ALA A 338 9.49 -1.13 -5.90
CA ALA A 338 9.22 -1.92 -4.71
C ALA A 338 9.23 -3.42 -5.01
N ALA A 339 8.55 -3.85 -6.07
CA ALA A 339 8.58 -5.25 -6.48
C ALA A 339 9.99 -5.70 -6.88
N GLN A 340 10.73 -4.89 -7.65
CA GLN A 340 12.11 -5.19 -8.06
C GLN A 340 13.04 -5.35 -6.86
N GLN A 341 12.99 -4.42 -5.91
CA GLN A 341 13.83 -4.48 -4.70
C GLN A 341 13.41 -5.63 -3.78
N LEU A 342 12.11 -5.85 -3.57
CA LEU A 342 11.61 -6.94 -2.75
C LEU A 342 12.01 -8.30 -3.29
N ILE A 343 11.88 -8.53 -4.61
CA ILE A 343 12.34 -9.75 -5.28
C ILE A 343 13.87 -9.86 -5.16
N GLY A 344 14.58 -8.73 -5.26
CA GLY A 344 16.02 -8.70 -5.01
C GLY A 344 16.40 -9.19 -3.61
N LEU A 345 15.69 -8.74 -2.59
CA LEU A 345 15.89 -9.19 -1.20
C LEU A 345 15.61 -10.69 -1.03
N ILE A 346 14.55 -11.20 -1.65
CA ILE A 346 14.20 -12.63 -1.66
C ILE A 346 15.32 -13.46 -2.29
N ASP A 347 15.94 -12.95 -3.35
CA ASP A 347 17.08 -13.59 -4.03
C ASP A 347 18.42 -13.39 -3.31
N GLY A 348 18.44 -12.75 -2.14
CA GLY A 348 19.65 -12.47 -1.36
C GLY A 348 20.50 -11.31 -1.89
N ARG A 349 19.95 -10.46 -2.77
CA ARG A 349 20.60 -9.24 -3.25
C ARG A 349 20.38 -8.09 -2.27
N ALA A 350 21.36 -7.20 -2.15
CA ALA A 350 21.19 -5.99 -1.34
C ALA A 350 20.24 -5.01 -2.04
N ALA A 351 19.34 -4.40 -1.26
CA ALA A 351 18.51 -3.28 -1.71
C ALA A 351 19.12 -1.95 -1.25
N ALA A 352 18.84 -0.85 -1.97
CA ALA A 352 19.20 0.48 -1.52
C ALA A 352 18.39 0.80 -0.25
N PRO A 353 19.04 1.28 0.84
CA PRO A 353 18.33 1.59 2.09
C PRO A 353 17.21 2.62 1.90
N GLU A 354 17.45 3.59 1.04
CA GLU A 354 16.51 4.65 0.70
C GLU A 354 16.53 4.91 -0.81
N THR A 355 15.35 5.06 -1.41
CA THR A 355 15.17 5.46 -2.81
C THR A 355 14.15 6.58 -2.87
N ILE A 356 14.62 7.81 -3.17
CA ILE A 356 13.75 9.00 -3.29
C ILE A 356 13.51 9.30 -4.76
N LEU A 357 12.24 9.28 -5.15
CA LEU A 357 11.79 9.59 -6.50
C LEU A 357 11.50 11.08 -6.65
N GLN A 358 11.63 11.59 -7.88
CA GLN A 358 11.39 12.99 -8.19
C GLN A 358 9.92 13.23 -8.50
N ASP A 359 9.31 14.17 -7.79
CA ASP A 359 7.97 14.69 -8.07
C ASP A 359 8.02 15.74 -9.20
N GLN A 360 6.88 15.98 -9.83
CA GLN A 360 6.75 16.92 -10.93
C GLN A 360 5.52 17.82 -10.76
N LEU A 361 5.68 19.14 -10.78
CA LEU A 361 4.56 20.07 -10.85
C LEU A 361 3.92 20.03 -12.24
N ILE A 362 2.67 19.63 -12.31
CA ILE A 362 1.85 19.59 -13.54
C ILE A 362 0.96 20.82 -13.57
N ARG A 363 1.31 21.77 -14.41
CA ARG A 363 0.55 23.03 -14.55
C ARG A 363 -0.68 22.84 -15.40
N ARG A 364 -1.80 23.37 -14.90
CA ARG A 364 -3.11 23.38 -15.57
C ARG A 364 -3.80 24.75 -15.39
N GLY A 365 -5.10 24.77 -15.47
CA GLY A 365 -5.90 26.01 -15.46
C GLY A 365 -6.14 26.63 -14.09
N SER A 366 -5.87 25.94 -12.99
CA SER A 366 -6.13 26.46 -11.62
C SER A 366 -5.03 27.37 -11.07
N THR A 367 -3.97 27.59 -11.82
CA THR A 367 -2.91 28.58 -11.54
C THR A 367 -2.70 29.50 -12.74
N GLY A 368 -2.10 30.67 -12.51
CA GLY A 368 -1.99 31.78 -13.45
C GLY A 368 -1.35 31.48 -14.80
N PRO A 369 -1.28 32.47 -15.69
CA PRO A 369 -1.06 32.24 -17.11
C PRO A 369 0.26 31.54 -17.42
N ARG A 370 0.19 30.66 -18.40
CA ARG A 370 1.36 30.06 -19.04
C ARG A 370 2.10 31.15 -19.81
N PHE A 371 3.25 31.55 -19.36
CA PHE A 371 4.22 32.27 -20.16
C PHE A 371 5.39 31.35 -20.51
#